data_4234f634cf555cf23077ea769d588813
#
_entry.id   4234f634cf555cf23077ea769d588813
#
_cell.length_a   1.000
_cell.length_b   1.000
_cell.length_c   1.000
_cell.angle_alpha   90.00
_cell.angle_beta   90.00
_cell.angle_gamma   90.00
#
_symmetry.space_group_name_H-M   'P 1'
#
loop_
_entity.id
_entity.type
_entity.pdbx_description
1 polymer ?
#
loop_
_entity_poly.entity_id
_entity_poly.type
_entity_poly.pdbx_seq_one_letter_code
_entity_poly.pdbx_strand_id
1 'polypeptide(L)'
;MRAMVFAAGLGTRLRPMTELLPKPVVPLMHRPLCWYALDHLRRAGATDVVLNTHHLAGRVEEQVRAAPRLEGLAIRFAHEPSLLGTGGGVKHAAAVQARALGSALGDDDLLIAFNGDVLFAPDLAAAIARHRALGAMATMIVREDPSAARYGAIELDADHRVRRMLAQPDGSLRATMFTGVHVLSGRALRELPEEGCIVRQGYLRWLARGERIAAHVERAPWRDLGTPREYLAAHLDLLRGALRWPGLDPSCAVHPEAKVHPSAALEETVVGPGARVEAGAKLTRCVVWSSTGVGGSAADAILLGSAEVDAR
;
A
#
# COMPACT_ATOMS: atom_id res chain seq x y z
N MET A 1 -6.06 -14.05 -11.98
CA MET A 1 -6.04 -12.58 -12.12
C MET A 1 -4.61 -12.08 -11.93
N ARG A 2 -4.15 -11.15 -12.78
CA ARG A 2 -2.82 -10.53 -12.68
C ARG A 2 -2.90 -9.24 -11.88
N ALA A 3 -1.84 -8.96 -11.11
CA ALA A 3 -1.77 -7.75 -10.33
C ALA A 3 -0.34 -7.20 -10.24
N MET A 4 -0.23 -5.97 -9.78
CA MET A 4 1.00 -5.28 -9.49
C MET A 4 0.86 -4.55 -8.14
N VAL A 5 1.95 -4.48 -7.38
CA VAL A 5 2.05 -3.67 -6.16
C VAL A 5 3.16 -2.64 -6.34
N PHE A 6 2.83 -1.36 -6.18
CA PHE A 6 3.81 -0.29 -6.24
C PHE A 6 4.74 -0.33 -5.02
N ALA A 7 6.01 -0.53 -5.25
CA ALA A 7 7.04 -0.65 -4.22
C ALA A 7 8.34 0.13 -4.50
N ALA A 8 8.38 0.96 -5.57
CA ALA A 8 9.56 1.73 -5.97
C ALA A 8 9.68 3.11 -5.31
N GLY A 9 8.70 3.53 -4.51
CA GLY A 9 8.67 4.86 -3.89
C GLY A 9 9.77 5.08 -2.84
N LEU A 10 10.36 6.28 -2.79
CA LEU A 10 11.45 6.63 -1.87
C LEU A 10 11.01 6.78 -0.40
N GLY A 11 9.73 7.03 -0.13
CA GLY A 11 9.19 7.11 1.23
C GLY A 11 9.78 8.21 2.13
N THR A 12 10.21 9.33 1.58
CA THR A 12 10.99 10.37 2.29
C THR A 12 10.31 10.97 3.51
N ARG A 13 8.97 11.01 3.54
CA ARG A 13 8.19 11.53 4.68
C ARG A 13 8.22 10.61 5.91
N LEU A 14 8.63 9.35 5.73
CA LEU A 14 8.71 8.33 6.79
C LEU A 14 10.15 8.20 7.36
N ARG A 15 11.06 9.11 7.03
CA ARG A 15 12.39 9.14 7.63
C ARG A 15 12.32 9.35 9.15
N PRO A 16 13.26 8.78 9.93
CA PRO A 16 14.45 8.02 9.52
C PRO A 16 14.19 6.53 9.20
N MET A 17 12.99 6.00 9.39
CA MET A 17 12.67 4.59 9.16
C MET A 17 13.04 4.13 7.74
N THR A 18 12.79 4.98 6.72
CA THR A 18 13.08 4.65 5.32
C THR A 18 14.54 4.80 4.91
N GLU A 19 15.40 5.18 5.81
CA GLU A 19 16.87 5.09 5.68
C GLU A 19 17.36 3.66 5.99
N LEU A 20 16.60 2.92 6.82
CA LEU A 20 16.90 1.56 7.23
C LEU A 20 16.23 0.52 6.30
N LEU A 21 14.96 0.74 5.98
CA LEU A 21 14.15 -0.16 5.15
C LEU A 21 13.29 0.65 4.16
N PRO A 22 13.17 0.24 2.88
CA PRO A 22 12.22 0.85 1.95
C PRO A 22 10.79 0.85 2.50
N LYS A 23 10.03 1.93 2.29
CA LYS A 23 8.67 2.08 2.82
C LYS A 23 7.77 0.85 2.64
N PRO A 24 7.74 0.17 1.47
CA PRO A 24 6.88 -1.00 1.29
C PRO A 24 7.19 -2.18 2.21
N VAL A 25 8.38 -2.22 2.80
CA VAL A 25 8.79 -3.32 3.70
C VAL A 25 9.04 -2.86 5.14
N VAL A 26 8.69 -1.64 5.48
CA VAL A 26 8.60 -1.19 6.88
C VAL A 26 7.62 -2.12 7.62
N PRO A 27 8.00 -2.65 8.80
CA PRO A 27 7.17 -3.66 9.48
C PRO A 27 5.90 -3.05 10.07
N LEU A 28 4.74 -3.58 9.69
CA LEU A 28 3.47 -3.32 10.34
C LEU A 28 3.01 -4.61 11.04
N MET A 29 2.91 -4.63 12.38
CA MET A 29 2.61 -5.84 13.15
C MET A 29 3.47 -7.04 12.70
N HIS A 30 4.79 -6.83 12.61
CA HIS A 30 5.83 -7.81 12.23
C HIS A 30 5.80 -8.32 10.78
N ARG A 31 4.97 -7.73 9.91
CA ARG A 31 4.89 -8.08 8.48
C ARG A 31 5.31 -6.89 7.63
N PRO A 32 5.97 -7.08 6.48
CA PRO A 32 6.23 -5.99 5.54
C PRO A 32 4.92 -5.29 5.15
N LEU A 33 4.90 -3.97 5.07
CA LEU A 33 3.69 -3.21 4.76
C LEU A 33 3.01 -3.68 3.46
N CYS A 34 3.77 -3.92 2.40
CA CYS A 34 3.23 -4.43 1.13
C CYS A 34 2.61 -5.84 1.23
N TRP A 35 2.93 -6.59 2.29
CA TRP A 35 2.35 -7.93 2.52
C TRP A 35 0.83 -7.87 2.62
N TYR A 36 0.28 -6.80 3.18
CA TYR A 36 -1.16 -6.62 3.31
C TYR A 36 -1.84 -6.48 1.94
N ALA A 37 -1.27 -5.69 1.03
CA ALA A 37 -1.75 -5.60 -0.34
C ALA A 37 -1.64 -6.95 -1.07
N LEU A 38 -0.52 -7.67 -0.91
CA LEU A 38 -0.30 -8.99 -1.50
C LEU A 38 -1.31 -10.02 -0.97
N ASP A 39 -1.55 -10.09 0.35
CA ASP A 39 -2.53 -11.01 0.94
C ASP A 39 -3.95 -10.69 0.48
N HIS A 40 -4.31 -9.40 0.41
CA HIS A 40 -5.63 -8.99 -0.09
C HIS A 40 -5.83 -9.37 -1.56
N LEU A 41 -4.84 -9.12 -2.42
CA LEU A 41 -4.86 -9.53 -3.84
C LEU A 41 -4.99 -11.04 -3.98
N ARG A 42 -4.25 -11.82 -3.19
CA ARG A 42 -4.36 -13.29 -3.15
C ARG A 42 -5.77 -13.75 -2.78
N ARG A 43 -6.36 -13.18 -1.73
CA ARG A 43 -7.74 -13.47 -1.31
C ARG A 43 -8.76 -13.10 -2.38
N ALA A 44 -8.48 -12.08 -3.16
CA ALA A 44 -9.30 -11.68 -4.31
C ALA A 44 -9.06 -12.54 -5.58
N GLY A 45 -8.23 -13.59 -5.49
CA GLY A 45 -7.98 -14.52 -6.58
C GLY A 45 -6.84 -14.13 -7.52
N ALA A 46 -5.93 -13.24 -7.09
CA ALA A 46 -4.69 -13.03 -7.82
C ALA A 46 -3.78 -14.26 -7.69
N THR A 47 -3.19 -14.69 -8.79
CA THR A 47 -2.28 -15.83 -8.87
C THR A 47 -0.86 -15.43 -9.22
N ASP A 48 -0.69 -14.23 -9.77
CA ASP A 48 0.62 -13.68 -10.17
C ASP A 48 0.63 -12.17 -9.89
N VAL A 49 1.60 -11.73 -9.09
CA VAL A 49 1.78 -10.33 -8.70
C VAL A 49 3.21 -9.90 -8.96
N VAL A 50 3.39 -8.71 -9.52
CA VAL A 50 4.70 -8.08 -9.72
C VAL A 50 4.83 -6.91 -8.74
N LEU A 51 5.94 -6.83 -8.00
CA LEU A 51 6.36 -5.63 -7.27
C LEU A 51 7.40 -4.89 -8.12
N ASN A 52 7.17 -3.62 -8.42
CA ASN A 52 8.24 -2.78 -8.96
C ASN A 52 9.16 -2.34 -7.81
N THR A 53 10.46 -2.36 -8.06
CA THR A 53 11.47 -2.01 -7.05
C THR A 53 12.49 -1.04 -7.64
N HIS A 54 13.02 -0.13 -6.81
CA HIS A 54 14.06 0.81 -7.21
C HIS A 54 15.12 0.92 -6.11
N HIS A 55 14.95 1.87 -5.19
CA HIS A 55 15.86 2.08 -4.08
C HIS A 55 15.88 0.87 -3.13
N LEU A 56 17.09 0.39 -2.80
CA LEU A 56 17.29 -0.79 -1.94
C LEU A 56 16.48 -2.04 -2.37
N ALA A 57 16.38 -2.28 -3.68
CA ALA A 57 15.59 -3.36 -4.28
C ALA A 57 15.86 -4.73 -3.61
N GLY A 58 17.13 -5.05 -3.33
CA GLY A 58 17.50 -6.30 -2.64
C GLY A 58 16.88 -6.43 -1.25
N ARG A 59 16.72 -5.32 -0.52
CA ARG A 59 16.04 -5.33 0.78
C ARG A 59 14.54 -5.58 0.65
N VAL A 60 13.90 -5.03 -0.39
CA VAL A 60 12.48 -5.33 -0.66
C VAL A 60 12.30 -6.82 -0.93
N GLU A 61 13.13 -7.40 -1.80
CA GLU A 61 13.06 -8.83 -2.12
C GLU A 61 13.31 -9.72 -0.90
N GLU A 62 14.35 -9.43 -0.11
CA GLU A 62 14.67 -10.13 1.11
C GLU A 62 13.49 -10.16 2.09
N GLN A 63 12.93 -8.99 2.41
CA GLN A 63 11.84 -8.85 3.37
C GLN A 63 10.55 -9.51 2.88
N VAL A 64 10.23 -9.39 1.59
CA VAL A 64 9.05 -10.05 1.01
C VAL A 64 9.21 -11.58 1.00
N ARG A 65 10.42 -12.10 0.72
CA ARG A 65 10.67 -13.55 0.74
C ARG A 65 10.69 -14.13 2.16
N ALA A 66 11.12 -13.34 3.16
CA ALA A 66 11.13 -13.73 4.58
C ALA A 66 9.74 -13.63 5.23
N ALA A 67 8.80 -12.89 4.63
CA ALA A 67 7.46 -12.72 5.16
C ALA A 67 6.65 -14.03 5.13
N PRO A 68 5.56 -14.14 5.93
CA PRO A 68 4.68 -15.30 5.88
C PRO A 68 4.22 -15.59 4.45
N ARG A 69 4.41 -16.84 4.04
CA ARG A 69 4.16 -17.28 2.67
C ARG A 69 2.69 -17.13 2.29
N LEU A 70 2.46 -16.56 1.11
CA LEU A 70 1.14 -16.39 0.52
C LEU A 70 0.92 -17.52 -0.50
N GLU A 71 0.41 -18.65 -0.03
CA GLU A 71 0.20 -19.82 -0.87
C GLU A 71 -0.72 -19.52 -2.05
N GLY A 72 -0.38 -20.06 -3.22
CA GLY A 72 -1.11 -19.84 -4.46
C GLY A 72 -0.81 -18.50 -5.16
N LEU A 73 0.07 -17.66 -4.59
CA LEU A 73 0.49 -16.40 -5.19
C LEU A 73 1.95 -16.46 -5.65
N ALA A 74 2.17 -16.35 -6.96
CA ALA A 74 3.51 -16.14 -7.50
C ALA A 74 3.88 -14.66 -7.38
N ILE A 75 5.00 -14.36 -6.69
CA ILE A 75 5.50 -13.00 -6.50
C ILE A 75 6.75 -12.81 -7.35
N ARG A 76 6.74 -11.78 -8.19
CA ARG A 76 7.83 -11.38 -9.08
C ARG A 76 8.30 -9.98 -8.75
N PHE A 77 9.53 -9.64 -9.16
CA PHE A 77 10.09 -8.32 -8.97
C PHE A 77 10.44 -7.71 -10.34
N ALA A 78 10.05 -6.45 -10.54
CA ALA A 78 10.40 -5.65 -11.70
C ALA A 78 11.31 -4.51 -11.24
N HIS A 79 12.63 -4.69 -11.40
CA HIS A 79 13.59 -3.67 -11.00
C HIS A 79 13.59 -2.52 -11.99
N GLU A 80 13.51 -1.30 -11.45
CA GLU A 80 13.61 -0.03 -12.17
C GLU A 80 14.99 0.59 -11.90
N PRO A 81 15.93 0.58 -12.86
CA PRO A 81 17.25 1.23 -12.69
C PRO A 81 17.14 2.74 -12.46
N SER A 82 16.13 3.38 -13.05
CA SER A 82 15.65 4.73 -12.77
C SER A 82 14.15 4.70 -12.48
N LEU A 83 13.64 5.68 -11.73
CA LEU A 83 12.21 5.75 -11.43
C LEU A 83 11.40 5.99 -12.70
N LEU A 84 10.63 5.00 -13.12
CA LEU A 84 9.78 5.08 -14.32
C LEU A 84 8.49 5.87 -14.09
N GLY A 85 8.20 6.28 -12.85
CA GLY A 85 6.93 6.88 -12.48
C GLY A 85 5.79 5.85 -12.45
N THR A 86 4.58 6.27 -12.06
CA THR A 86 3.47 5.34 -11.85
C THR A 86 2.97 4.70 -13.14
N GLY A 87 2.95 5.42 -14.26
CA GLY A 87 2.54 4.89 -15.57
C GLY A 87 3.56 3.93 -16.16
N GLY A 88 4.84 4.34 -16.18
CA GLY A 88 5.94 3.51 -16.65
C GLY A 88 6.13 2.26 -15.80
N GLY A 89 6.04 2.40 -14.47
CA GLY A 89 6.12 1.26 -13.54
C GLY A 89 5.06 0.19 -13.81
N VAL A 90 3.80 0.59 -14.06
CA VAL A 90 2.73 -0.35 -14.45
C VAL A 90 3.06 -1.04 -15.77
N LYS A 91 3.47 -0.28 -16.78
CA LYS A 91 3.81 -0.83 -18.09
C LYS A 91 4.98 -1.81 -18.00
N HIS A 92 6.03 -1.46 -17.26
CA HIS A 92 7.19 -2.31 -17.02
C HIS A 92 6.82 -3.60 -16.28
N ALA A 93 6.03 -3.51 -15.21
CA ALA A 93 5.55 -4.66 -14.45
C ALA A 93 4.72 -5.61 -15.33
N ALA A 94 3.81 -5.07 -16.16
CA ALA A 94 3.02 -5.87 -17.09
C ALA A 94 3.91 -6.59 -18.13
N ALA A 95 4.98 -5.95 -18.61
CA ALA A 95 5.94 -6.56 -19.53
C ALA A 95 6.78 -7.68 -18.88
N VAL A 96 7.21 -7.50 -17.62
CA VAL A 96 7.89 -8.55 -16.83
C VAL A 96 6.97 -9.75 -16.65
N GLN A 97 5.70 -9.51 -16.30
CA GLN A 97 4.70 -10.55 -16.11
C GLN A 97 4.38 -11.29 -17.42
N ALA A 98 4.23 -10.55 -18.52
CA ALA A 98 3.97 -11.14 -19.84
C ALA A 98 5.10 -12.09 -20.27
N ARG A 99 6.34 -11.69 -20.07
CA ARG A 99 7.52 -12.54 -20.37
C ARG A 99 7.52 -13.81 -19.51
N ALA A 100 7.24 -13.69 -18.22
CA ALA A 100 7.26 -14.83 -17.28
C ALA A 100 6.13 -15.83 -17.55
N LEU A 101 4.98 -15.38 -18.03
CA LEU A 101 3.79 -16.20 -18.29
C LEU A 101 3.65 -16.62 -19.76
N GLY A 102 4.54 -16.13 -20.64
CA GLY A 102 4.50 -16.42 -22.08
C GLY A 102 3.34 -15.74 -22.80
N SER A 103 2.59 -14.82 -22.15
CA SER A 103 1.45 -14.14 -22.75
C SER A 103 1.24 -12.75 -22.19
N ALA A 104 1.02 -11.76 -23.07
CA ALA A 104 0.54 -10.45 -22.69
C ALA A 104 -0.95 -10.47 -22.31
N LEU A 105 -1.43 -9.41 -21.66
CA LEU A 105 -2.86 -9.19 -21.42
C LEU A 105 -3.53 -8.75 -22.72
N GLY A 106 -4.64 -9.43 -23.09
CA GLY A 106 -5.55 -9.01 -24.15
C GLY A 106 -6.31 -7.73 -23.77
N ASP A 107 -7.08 -7.18 -24.70
CA ASP A 107 -7.75 -5.88 -24.53
C ASP A 107 -8.70 -5.84 -23.32
N ASP A 108 -9.43 -6.90 -23.10
CA ASP A 108 -10.44 -7.04 -22.04
C ASP A 108 -9.90 -7.73 -20.77
N ASP A 109 -8.64 -8.18 -20.81
CA ASP A 109 -7.98 -8.68 -19.62
C ASP A 109 -7.69 -7.53 -18.64
N LEU A 110 -7.54 -7.88 -17.37
CA LEU A 110 -7.39 -6.90 -16.30
C LEU A 110 -6.07 -7.04 -15.55
N LEU A 111 -5.46 -5.89 -15.25
CA LEU A 111 -4.41 -5.75 -14.27
C LEU A 111 -4.92 -4.92 -13.09
N ILE A 112 -4.76 -5.43 -11.86
CA ILE A 112 -4.97 -4.65 -10.65
C ILE A 112 -3.65 -4.03 -10.24
N ALA A 113 -3.57 -2.70 -10.18
CA ALA A 113 -2.39 -2.00 -9.65
C ALA A 113 -2.74 -1.43 -8.27
N PHE A 114 -1.94 -1.79 -7.27
CA PHE A 114 -2.20 -1.50 -5.86
C PHE A 114 -0.99 -0.79 -5.22
N ASN A 115 -1.23 0.29 -4.48
CA ASN A 115 -0.16 0.94 -3.72
C ASN A 115 0.30 0.02 -2.57
N GLY A 116 1.59 -0.29 -2.50
CA GLY A 116 2.17 -1.15 -1.46
C GLY A 116 2.43 -0.46 -0.13
N ASP A 117 2.01 0.79 0.01
CA ASP A 117 2.26 1.64 1.17
C ASP A 117 0.97 2.11 1.88
N VAL A 118 -0.15 1.48 1.58
CA VAL A 118 -1.44 1.71 2.22
C VAL A 118 -1.97 0.44 2.88
N LEU A 119 -2.63 0.59 4.02
CA LEU A 119 -3.38 -0.48 4.67
C LEU A 119 -4.85 -0.36 4.24
N PHE A 120 -5.30 -1.26 3.37
CA PHE A 120 -6.60 -1.17 2.73
C PHE A 120 -7.07 -2.52 2.18
N ALA A 121 -8.33 -2.85 2.39
CA ALA A 121 -8.95 -4.08 1.88
C ALA A 121 -10.29 -3.76 1.19
N PRO A 122 -10.23 -3.19 -0.05
CA PRO A 122 -11.44 -2.84 -0.80
C PRO A 122 -12.16 -4.06 -1.37
N ASP A 123 -13.45 -3.90 -1.73
CA ASP A 123 -14.17 -4.89 -2.51
C ASP A 123 -13.70 -4.88 -3.97
N LEU A 124 -12.62 -5.64 -4.25
CA LEU A 124 -12.08 -5.78 -5.60
C LEU A 124 -13.05 -6.47 -6.56
N ALA A 125 -13.90 -7.38 -6.07
CA ALA A 125 -14.87 -8.06 -6.91
C ALA A 125 -15.92 -7.08 -7.44
N ALA A 126 -16.47 -6.21 -6.58
CA ALA A 126 -17.40 -5.18 -6.99
C ALA A 126 -16.75 -4.14 -7.93
N ALA A 127 -15.50 -3.74 -7.66
CA ALA A 127 -14.76 -2.83 -8.54
C ALA A 127 -14.52 -3.42 -9.93
N ILE A 128 -14.16 -4.72 -10.03
CA ILE A 128 -13.98 -5.46 -11.29
C ILE A 128 -15.33 -5.62 -12.03
N ALA A 129 -16.38 -5.98 -11.31
CA ALA A 129 -17.72 -6.11 -11.91
C ALA A 129 -18.17 -4.77 -12.52
N ARG A 130 -17.96 -3.67 -11.81
CA ARG A 130 -18.25 -2.33 -12.32
C ARG A 130 -17.40 -1.98 -13.53
N HIS A 131 -16.10 -2.26 -13.50
CA HIS A 131 -15.20 -2.04 -14.63
C HIS A 131 -15.74 -2.71 -15.91
N ARG A 132 -16.09 -3.98 -15.80
CA ARG A 132 -16.62 -4.80 -16.91
C ARG A 132 -17.98 -4.30 -17.41
N ALA A 133 -18.91 -4.01 -16.48
CA ALA A 133 -20.25 -3.53 -16.82
C ALA A 133 -20.23 -2.22 -17.63
N LEU A 134 -19.24 -1.37 -17.38
CA LEU A 134 -19.08 -0.10 -18.10
C LEU A 134 -18.18 -0.23 -19.33
N GLY A 135 -17.51 -1.36 -19.56
CA GLY A 135 -16.46 -1.48 -20.56
C GLY A 135 -15.40 -0.39 -20.39
N ALA A 136 -15.01 -0.12 -19.13
CA ALA A 136 -14.17 1.01 -18.81
C ALA A 136 -12.72 0.80 -19.31
N MET A 137 -12.05 1.90 -19.65
CA MET A 137 -10.60 1.92 -19.90
C MET A 137 -9.85 1.64 -18.60
N ALA A 138 -10.29 2.28 -17.53
CA ALA A 138 -9.78 2.10 -16.18
C ALA A 138 -10.89 2.32 -15.15
N THR A 139 -10.73 1.73 -13.96
CA THR A 139 -11.56 2.02 -12.78
C THR A 139 -10.65 2.39 -11.61
N MET A 140 -10.95 3.49 -10.97
CA MET A 140 -10.28 3.93 -9.75
C MET A 140 -11.11 3.53 -8.54
N ILE A 141 -10.49 2.95 -7.50
CA ILE A 141 -11.16 2.80 -6.22
C ILE A 141 -10.95 4.08 -5.44
N VAL A 142 -12.04 4.72 -5.07
CA VAL A 142 -12.06 6.03 -4.43
C VAL A 142 -12.88 5.98 -3.14
N ARG A 143 -12.71 6.98 -2.29
CA ARG A 143 -13.52 7.15 -1.08
C ARG A 143 -13.98 8.59 -0.92
N GLU A 144 -15.08 8.78 -0.23
CA GLU A 144 -15.45 10.10 0.27
C GLU A 144 -14.54 10.46 1.45
N ASP A 145 -13.90 11.60 1.36
CA ASP A 145 -13.02 12.10 2.41
C ASP A 145 -13.06 13.63 2.40
N PRO A 146 -13.26 14.28 3.56
CA PRO A 146 -13.27 15.74 3.65
C PRO A 146 -11.95 16.39 3.17
N SER A 147 -10.86 15.65 3.19
CA SER A 147 -9.53 16.08 2.72
C SER A 147 -9.28 15.83 1.23
N ALA A 148 -10.28 15.39 0.45
CA ALA A 148 -10.13 15.03 -0.97
C ALA A 148 -9.41 16.11 -1.79
N ALA A 149 -9.75 17.40 -1.57
CA ALA A 149 -9.11 18.52 -2.26
C ALA A 149 -7.59 18.59 -2.01
N ARG A 150 -7.12 18.18 -0.81
CA ARG A 150 -5.71 18.17 -0.44
C ARG A 150 -4.91 17.09 -1.20
N TYR A 151 -5.53 15.97 -1.53
CA TYR A 151 -4.91 14.85 -2.24
C TYR A 151 -5.09 14.91 -3.77
N GLY A 152 -5.75 15.95 -4.28
CA GLY A 152 -6.12 16.04 -5.69
C GLY A 152 -7.45 15.32 -5.94
N ALA A 153 -8.55 16.06 -5.84
CA ALA A 153 -9.89 15.52 -5.94
C ALA A 153 -10.12 14.78 -7.26
N ILE A 154 -10.85 13.68 -7.15
CA ILE A 154 -11.44 12.95 -8.27
C ILE A 154 -12.94 13.20 -8.22
N GLU A 155 -13.46 13.85 -9.24
CA GLU A 155 -14.85 14.31 -9.28
C GLU A 155 -15.68 13.38 -10.17
N LEU A 156 -16.80 12.95 -9.61
CA LEU A 156 -17.68 11.93 -10.17
C LEU A 156 -19.04 12.54 -10.54
N ASP A 157 -19.62 12.06 -11.65
CA ASP A 157 -21.04 12.27 -11.94
C ASP A 157 -21.94 11.31 -11.12
N ALA A 158 -23.28 11.44 -11.33
CA ALA A 158 -24.27 10.60 -10.65
C ALA A 158 -24.11 9.10 -10.95
N ASP A 159 -23.56 8.74 -12.10
CA ASP A 159 -23.25 7.36 -12.50
C ASP A 159 -21.90 6.88 -11.99
N HIS A 160 -21.23 7.63 -11.11
CA HIS A 160 -19.88 7.37 -10.63
C HIS A 160 -18.84 7.23 -11.76
N ARG A 161 -18.96 7.99 -12.84
CA ARG A 161 -17.90 8.12 -13.84
C ARG A 161 -17.00 9.28 -13.43
N VAL A 162 -15.71 9.09 -13.62
CA VAL A 162 -14.75 10.18 -13.39
C VAL A 162 -14.91 11.23 -14.48
N ARG A 163 -15.14 12.48 -14.10
CA ARG A 163 -15.33 13.63 -15.00
C ARG A 163 -14.17 14.62 -14.92
N ARG A 164 -13.64 14.84 -13.73
CA ARG A 164 -12.50 15.74 -13.52
C ARG A 164 -11.52 15.15 -12.51
N MET A 165 -10.26 15.50 -12.68
CA MET A 165 -9.16 15.12 -11.78
C MET A 165 -8.20 16.30 -11.64
N LEU A 166 -7.56 16.43 -10.48
CA LEU A 166 -6.54 17.44 -10.16
C LEU A 166 -7.05 18.90 -10.21
N ALA A 167 -8.34 19.11 -10.43
CA ALA A 167 -8.96 20.44 -10.35
C ALA A 167 -9.40 20.74 -8.90
N GLN A 168 -9.60 22.02 -8.62
CA GLN A 168 -10.28 22.40 -7.38
C GLN A 168 -11.78 22.11 -7.54
N PRO A 169 -12.39 21.38 -6.60
CA PRO A 169 -13.83 21.12 -6.66
C PRO A 169 -14.65 22.42 -6.59
N ASP A 170 -15.62 22.56 -7.47
CA ASP A 170 -16.55 23.69 -7.51
C ASP A 170 -17.94 23.34 -6.96
N GLY A 171 -18.11 22.14 -6.45
CA GLY A 171 -19.37 21.65 -5.90
C GLY A 171 -20.36 21.13 -6.94
N SER A 172 -20.10 21.25 -8.24
CA SER A 172 -20.97 20.74 -9.31
C SER A 172 -20.95 19.21 -9.44
N LEU A 173 -19.89 18.58 -8.96
CA LEU A 173 -19.67 17.13 -8.99
C LEU A 173 -19.28 16.62 -7.60
N ARG A 174 -19.45 15.31 -7.39
CA ARG A 174 -19.08 14.65 -6.14
C ARG A 174 -17.57 14.48 -6.04
N ALA A 175 -16.93 15.19 -5.13
CA ALA A 175 -15.48 15.07 -4.90
C ALA A 175 -15.15 13.85 -4.05
N THR A 176 -14.15 13.08 -4.48
CA THR A 176 -13.63 11.89 -3.81
C THR A 176 -12.11 11.89 -3.80
N MET A 177 -11.52 11.05 -2.96
CA MET A 177 -10.08 10.84 -2.86
C MET A 177 -9.70 9.48 -3.46
N PHE A 178 -8.58 9.42 -4.16
CA PHE A 178 -8.02 8.16 -4.67
C PHE A 178 -7.39 7.35 -3.52
N THR A 179 -7.68 6.06 -3.49
CA THR A 179 -7.22 5.15 -2.41
C THR A 179 -5.93 4.41 -2.71
N GLY A 180 -5.39 4.55 -3.93
CA GLY A 180 -4.18 3.84 -4.35
C GLY A 180 -4.45 2.52 -5.09
N VAL A 181 -5.68 2.26 -5.57
CA VAL A 181 -5.99 1.02 -6.28
C VAL A 181 -6.64 1.30 -7.63
N HIS A 182 -6.06 0.75 -8.69
CA HIS A 182 -6.55 0.82 -10.07
C HIS A 182 -6.97 -0.56 -10.56
N VAL A 183 -8.05 -0.63 -11.35
CA VAL A 183 -8.36 -1.73 -12.26
C VAL A 183 -8.11 -1.23 -13.67
N LEU A 184 -7.19 -1.83 -14.39
CA LEU A 184 -6.74 -1.38 -15.71
C LEU A 184 -7.04 -2.45 -16.76
N SER A 185 -7.67 -2.09 -17.88
CA SER A 185 -7.82 -2.97 -19.03
C SER A 185 -6.48 -3.18 -19.75
N GLY A 186 -6.31 -4.28 -20.48
CA GLY A 186 -5.10 -4.51 -21.27
C GLY A 186 -4.89 -3.44 -22.35
N ARG A 187 -5.97 -2.87 -22.90
CA ARG A 187 -5.88 -1.71 -23.82
C ARG A 187 -5.31 -0.47 -23.11
N ALA A 188 -5.65 -0.22 -21.84
CA ALA A 188 -5.07 0.87 -21.06
C ALA A 188 -3.57 0.69 -20.87
N LEU A 189 -3.12 -0.54 -20.60
CA LEU A 189 -1.70 -0.84 -20.40
C LEU A 189 -0.85 -0.50 -21.63
N ARG A 190 -1.36 -0.76 -22.84
CA ARG A 190 -0.64 -0.42 -24.07
C ARG A 190 -0.44 1.07 -24.29
N GLU A 191 -1.40 1.87 -23.82
CA GLU A 191 -1.35 3.33 -23.96
C GLU A 191 -0.53 4.03 -22.87
N LEU A 192 -0.14 3.32 -21.80
CA LEU A 192 0.71 3.90 -20.76
C LEU A 192 2.10 4.26 -21.31
N PRO A 193 2.73 5.33 -20.81
CA PRO A 193 4.05 5.73 -21.21
C PRO A 193 5.11 4.73 -20.71
N GLU A 194 6.29 4.71 -21.36
CA GLU A 194 7.46 3.98 -20.86
C GLU A 194 8.00 4.61 -19.56
N GLU A 195 7.88 5.94 -19.45
CA GLU A 195 8.23 6.72 -18.26
C GLU A 195 7.20 7.83 -18.05
N GLY A 196 6.71 7.97 -16.80
CA GLY A 196 5.82 9.06 -16.42
C GLY A 196 4.67 8.68 -15.51
N CYS A 197 3.79 9.65 -15.29
CA CYS A 197 2.68 9.55 -14.35
C CYS A 197 1.42 8.97 -15.00
N ILE A 198 0.85 7.92 -14.42
CA ILE A 198 -0.40 7.31 -14.92
C ILE A 198 -1.56 8.32 -14.96
N VAL A 199 -1.62 9.27 -14.00
CA VAL A 199 -2.68 10.28 -13.98
C VAL A 199 -2.52 11.24 -15.14
N ARG A 200 -1.34 11.86 -15.31
CA ARG A 200 -1.11 12.90 -16.31
C ARG A 200 -1.06 12.37 -17.73
N GLN A 201 -0.45 11.22 -17.93
CA GLN A 201 -0.18 10.65 -19.25
C GLN A 201 -1.10 9.49 -19.63
N GLY A 202 -1.91 9.00 -18.70
CA GLY A 202 -2.98 8.03 -18.91
C GLY A 202 -4.34 8.68 -18.70
N TYR A 203 -4.79 8.82 -17.45
CA TYR A 203 -6.16 9.24 -17.12
C TYR A 203 -6.60 10.55 -17.76
N LEU A 204 -5.80 11.62 -17.69
CA LEU A 204 -6.17 12.91 -18.28
C LEU A 204 -6.31 12.84 -19.81
N ARG A 205 -5.45 12.03 -20.48
CA ARG A 205 -5.55 11.82 -21.93
C ARG A 205 -6.78 11.00 -22.30
N TRP A 206 -7.11 9.97 -21.52
CA TRP A 206 -8.29 9.15 -21.74
C TRP A 206 -9.57 9.97 -21.53
N LEU A 207 -9.63 10.79 -20.46
CA LEU A 207 -10.74 11.71 -20.23
C LEU A 207 -10.92 12.70 -21.40
N ALA A 208 -9.83 13.30 -21.88
CA ALA A 208 -9.87 14.24 -23.00
C ALA A 208 -10.39 13.63 -24.31
N ARG A 209 -10.21 12.30 -24.49
CA ARG A 209 -10.73 11.56 -25.65
C ARG A 209 -12.15 11.00 -25.42
N GLY A 210 -12.75 11.26 -24.28
CA GLY A 210 -14.08 10.76 -23.95
C GLY A 210 -14.11 9.28 -23.54
N GLU A 211 -12.95 8.66 -23.24
CA GLU A 211 -12.88 7.29 -22.75
C GLU A 211 -13.61 7.14 -21.42
N ARG A 212 -14.19 5.97 -21.19
CA ARG A 212 -14.89 5.68 -19.94
C ARG A 212 -13.92 5.35 -18.82
N ILE A 213 -13.86 6.21 -17.82
CA ILE A 213 -13.16 5.96 -16.57
C ILE A 213 -14.22 5.84 -15.47
N ALA A 214 -14.27 4.68 -14.86
CA ALA A 214 -15.19 4.39 -13.76
C ALA A 214 -14.56 4.71 -12.41
N ALA A 215 -15.40 4.96 -11.41
CA ALA A 215 -15.00 4.95 -10.01
C ALA A 215 -15.82 3.90 -9.25
N HIS A 216 -15.15 3.15 -8.38
CA HIS A 216 -15.77 2.36 -7.35
C HIS A 216 -15.60 3.09 -6.02
N VAL A 217 -16.73 3.54 -5.44
CA VAL A 217 -16.72 4.27 -4.17
C VAL A 217 -16.71 3.27 -3.03
N GLU A 218 -15.61 3.24 -2.29
CA GLU A 218 -15.36 2.29 -1.20
C GLU A 218 -15.51 2.96 0.16
N ARG A 219 -16.03 2.22 1.15
CA ARG A 219 -16.20 2.67 2.53
C ARG A 219 -15.32 1.89 3.53
N ALA A 220 -14.61 0.87 3.06
CA ALA A 220 -13.70 0.10 3.90
C ALA A 220 -12.66 1.01 4.58
N PRO A 221 -12.21 0.68 5.79
CA PRO A 221 -11.15 1.41 6.47
C PRO A 221 -9.91 1.51 5.58
N TRP A 222 -9.33 2.70 5.53
CA TRP A 222 -8.15 3.03 4.71
C TRP A 222 -7.17 3.85 5.54
N ARG A 223 -5.87 3.50 5.45
CA ARG A 223 -4.78 4.24 6.08
C ARG A 223 -3.62 4.42 5.11
N ASP A 224 -3.20 5.69 4.91
CA ASP A 224 -1.86 6.00 4.38
C ASP A 224 -0.85 5.93 5.53
N LEU A 225 0.22 5.20 5.35
CA LEU A 225 1.32 5.14 6.32
C LEU A 225 2.47 6.05 5.86
N GLY A 226 2.15 7.31 5.55
CA GLY A 226 3.04 8.28 4.95
C GLY A 226 4.00 8.96 5.93
N THR A 227 3.66 9.02 7.20
CA THR A 227 4.42 9.70 8.26
C THR A 227 4.58 8.80 9.49
N PRO A 228 5.56 9.07 10.40
CA PRO A 228 5.70 8.36 11.67
C PRO A 228 4.39 8.32 12.49
N ARG A 229 3.67 9.44 12.54
CA ARG A 229 2.38 9.53 13.22
C ARG A 229 1.33 8.58 12.62
N GLU A 230 1.18 8.58 11.30
CA GLU A 230 0.23 7.71 10.61
C GLU A 230 0.63 6.23 10.74
N TYR A 231 1.93 5.94 10.73
CA TYR A 231 2.46 4.60 10.96
C TYR A 231 2.14 4.09 12.37
N LEU A 232 2.40 4.90 13.42
CA LEU A 232 2.03 4.54 14.80
C LEU A 232 0.52 4.37 14.93
N ALA A 233 -0.27 5.30 14.38
CA ALA A 233 -1.73 5.23 14.44
C ALA A 233 -2.28 3.93 13.80
N ALA A 234 -1.69 3.45 12.70
CA ALA A 234 -2.09 2.18 12.09
C ALA A 234 -1.84 0.97 13.02
N HIS A 235 -0.71 0.95 13.75
CA HIS A 235 -0.45 -0.08 14.76
C HIS A 235 -1.49 -0.05 15.89
N LEU A 236 -1.78 1.15 16.40
CA LEU A 236 -2.77 1.31 17.48
C LEU A 236 -4.18 0.91 17.04
N ASP A 237 -4.58 1.25 15.81
CA ASP A 237 -5.87 0.83 15.25
C ASP A 237 -5.98 -0.70 15.15
N LEU A 238 -4.90 -1.37 14.76
CA LEU A 238 -4.83 -2.84 14.70
C LEU A 238 -4.87 -3.45 16.11
N LEU A 239 -4.11 -2.91 17.07
CA LEU A 239 -4.09 -3.38 18.45
C LEU A 239 -5.46 -3.23 19.13
N ARG A 240 -6.14 -2.11 18.92
CA ARG A 240 -7.47 -1.80 19.48
C ARG A 240 -8.61 -2.50 18.76
N GLY A 241 -8.35 -3.18 17.64
CA GLY A 241 -9.36 -3.78 16.79
C GLY A 241 -10.27 -2.78 16.06
N ALA A 242 -9.91 -1.49 16.05
CA ALA A 242 -10.57 -0.46 15.25
C ALA A 242 -10.35 -0.71 13.75
N LEU A 243 -9.21 -1.30 13.41
CA LEU A 243 -8.90 -1.86 12.11
C LEU A 243 -8.63 -3.36 12.26
N ARG A 244 -9.27 -4.18 11.44
CA ARG A 244 -9.10 -5.64 11.48
C ARG A 244 -8.52 -6.15 10.18
N TRP A 245 -7.53 -7.03 10.28
CA TRP A 245 -7.00 -7.74 9.12
C TRP A 245 -7.18 -9.24 9.30
N PRO A 246 -7.74 -9.97 8.32
CA PRO A 246 -7.91 -11.41 8.43
C PRO A 246 -6.59 -12.13 8.69
N GLY A 247 -6.55 -12.97 9.73
CA GLY A 247 -5.34 -13.71 10.12
C GLY A 247 -4.27 -12.87 10.82
N LEU A 248 -4.59 -11.66 11.28
CA LEU A 248 -3.79 -10.89 12.22
C LEU A 248 -4.44 -10.97 13.60
N ASP A 249 -3.70 -11.48 14.58
CA ASP A 249 -4.11 -11.52 15.99
C ASP A 249 -3.43 -10.37 16.73
N PRO A 250 -4.18 -9.42 17.31
CA PRO A 250 -3.62 -8.34 18.12
C PRO A 250 -2.79 -8.83 19.33
N SER A 251 -3.07 -10.02 19.86
CA SER A 251 -2.30 -10.60 20.97
C SER A 251 -0.82 -10.88 20.59
N CYS A 252 -0.50 -10.95 19.29
CA CYS A 252 0.86 -11.11 18.79
C CYS A 252 1.64 -9.78 18.73
N ALA A 253 1.25 -8.75 19.50
CA ALA A 253 1.96 -7.47 19.56
C ALA A 253 3.43 -7.63 19.99
N VAL A 254 3.73 -8.54 20.87
CA VAL A 254 5.10 -8.91 21.25
C VAL A 254 5.52 -10.13 20.43
N HIS A 255 6.57 -9.95 19.59
CA HIS A 255 7.07 -11.05 18.79
C HIS A 255 7.67 -12.16 19.67
N PRO A 256 7.47 -13.46 19.37
CA PRO A 256 8.00 -14.57 20.19
C PRO A 256 9.52 -14.54 20.42
N GLU A 257 10.28 -13.98 19.47
CA GLU A 257 11.74 -13.82 19.59
C GLU A 257 12.15 -12.57 20.39
N ALA A 258 11.22 -11.72 20.79
CA ALA A 258 11.52 -10.56 21.61
C ALA A 258 11.82 -11.00 23.06
N LYS A 259 12.73 -10.27 23.71
CA LYS A 259 13.09 -10.50 25.11
C LYS A 259 12.57 -9.34 25.96
N VAL A 260 11.46 -9.52 26.62
CA VAL A 260 10.85 -8.53 27.51
C VAL A 260 11.11 -8.92 28.95
N HIS A 261 11.76 -8.02 29.73
CA HIS A 261 11.98 -8.27 31.15
C HIS A 261 10.65 -8.31 31.91
N PRO A 262 10.45 -9.24 32.87
CA PRO A 262 9.17 -9.37 33.60
C PRO A 262 8.71 -8.12 34.35
N SER A 263 9.64 -7.23 34.73
CA SER A 263 9.30 -5.94 35.40
C SER A 263 9.06 -4.80 34.42
N ALA A 264 9.13 -5.01 33.11
CA ALA A 264 8.78 -4.00 32.12
C ALA A 264 7.24 -3.88 32.00
N ALA A 265 6.76 -2.66 31.81
CA ALA A 265 5.35 -2.36 31.56
C ALA A 265 5.16 -1.96 30.10
N LEU A 266 4.30 -2.69 29.40
CA LEU A 266 3.94 -2.42 27.99
C LEU A 266 2.45 -2.12 27.91
N GLU A 267 2.12 -0.97 27.35
CA GLU A 267 0.74 -0.56 27.08
C GLU A 267 0.61 -0.21 25.61
N GLU A 268 -0.31 -0.84 24.90
CA GLU A 268 -0.54 -0.61 23.45
C GLU A 268 0.76 -0.56 22.64
N THR A 269 1.70 -1.45 22.92
CA THR A 269 3.07 -1.42 22.40
C THR A 269 3.37 -2.66 21.57
N VAL A 270 3.93 -2.47 20.38
CA VAL A 270 4.41 -3.55 19.50
C VAL A 270 5.91 -3.72 19.69
N VAL A 271 6.36 -4.95 19.92
CA VAL A 271 7.78 -5.29 20.12
C VAL A 271 8.24 -6.29 19.06
N GLY A 272 9.14 -5.86 18.17
CA GLY A 272 9.61 -6.62 17.02
C GLY A 272 10.56 -7.77 17.36
N PRO A 273 10.85 -8.66 16.37
CA PRO A 273 11.70 -9.82 16.56
C PRO A 273 13.10 -9.44 17.03
N GLY A 274 13.64 -10.19 18.02
CA GLY A 274 14.97 -9.96 18.57
C GLY A 274 15.15 -8.67 19.37
N ALA A 275 14.11 -7.86 19.54
CA ALA A 275 14.15 -6.66 20.39
C ALA A 275 14.30 -7.05 21.87
N ARG A 276 14.92 -6.15 22.66
CA ARG A 276 15.14 -6.34 24.09
C ARG A 276 14.55 -5.17 24.88
N VAL A 277 13.61 -5.46 25.76
CA VAL A 277 13.03 -4.49 26.67
C VAL A 277 13.58 -4.76 28.06
N GLU A 278 14.33 -3.80 28.60
CA GLU A 278 15.10 -3.95 29.83
C GLU A 278 14.23 -3.85 31.08
N ALA A 279 14.82 -4.17 32.26
CA ALA A 279 14.15 -4.12 33.54
C ALA A 279 13.60 -2.71 33.86
N GLY A 280 12.37 -2.64 34.29
CA GLY A 280 11.72 -1.38 34.69
C GLY A 280 11.33 -0.45 33.56
N ALA A 281 11.56 -0.82 32.29
CA ALA A 281 11.13 -0.02 31.14
C ALA A 281 9.60 0.14 31.13
N LYS A 282 9.13 1.34 30.73
CA LYS A 282 7.71 1.68 30.62
C LYS A 282 7.43 2.22 29.21
N LEU A 283 6.74 1.44 28.40
CA LEU A 283 6.45 1.80 27.01
C LEU A 283 4.93 1.90 26.82
N THR A 284 4.47 3.08 26.43
CA THR A 284 3.05 3.37 26.18
C THR A 284 2.87 3.85 24.75
N ARG A 285 2.06 3.15 23.95
CA ARG A 285 1.83 3.45 22.54
C ARG A 285 3.14 3.56 21.74
N CYS A 286 3.95 2.51 21.80
CA CYS A 286 5.24 2.48 21.14
C CYS A 286 5.32 1.36 20.09
N VAL A 287 6.21 1.53 19.12
CA VAL A 287 6.62 0.47 18.20
C VAL A 287 8.14 0.29 18.33
N VAL A 288 8.56 -0.86 18.85
CA VAL A 288 9.98 -1.23 18.99
C VAL A 288 10.34 -2.10 17.80
N TRP A 289 11.27 -1.64 16.96
CA TRP A 289 11.73 -2.38 15.79
C TRP A 289 12.63 -3.55 16.17
N SER A 290 12.85 -4.43 15.17
CA SER A 290 13.69 -5.62 15.30
C SER A 290 15.07 -5.30 15.87
N SER A 291 15.57 -6.17 16.77
CA SER A 291 16.90 -6.07 17.37
C SER A 291 17.22 -4.77 18.11
N THR A 292 16.19 -4.01 18.48
CA THR A 292 16.33 -2.75 19.24
C THR A 292 16.39 -3.04 20.74
N GLY A 293 17.36 -2.43 21.46
CA GLY A 293 17.44 -2.43 22.90
C GLY A 293 16.75 -1.20 23.49
N VAL A 294 15.86 -1.38 24.47
CA VAL A 294 15.10 -0.27 25.09
C VAL A 294 15.17 -0.37 26.60
N GLY A 295 15.69 0.70 27.25
CA GLY A 295 15.62 0.93 28.68
C GLY A 295 14.90 2.24 28.97
N GLY A 296 14.35 2.40 30.18
CA GLY A 296 13.68 3.64 30.59
C GLY A 296 12.21 3.73 30.14
N SER A 297 11.73 4.95 29.87
CA SER A 297 10.32 5.21 29.53
C SER A 297 10.19 5.93 28.22
N ALA A 298 9.25 5.50 27.38
CA ALA A 298 8.89 6.17 26.12
C ALA A 298 7.36 6.12 25.90
N ALA A 299 6.83 7.13 25.24
CA ALA A 299 5.42 7.19 24.87
C ALA A 299 5.25 7.84 23.50
N ASP A 300 4.26 7.34 22.72
CA ASP A 300 3.93 7.83 21.38
C ASP A 300 5.17 7.86 20.45
N ALA A 301 5.95 6.77 20.46
CA ALA A 301 7.27 6.74 19.83
C ALA A 301 7.50 5.47 18.99
N ILE A 302 8.39 5.60 18.02
CA ILE A 302 8.94 4.48 17.25
C ILE A 302 10.42 4.37 17.61
N LEU A 303 10.82 3.21 18.13
CA LEU A 303 12.16 2.96 18.66
C LEU A 303 12.95 2.10 17.66
N LEU A 304 14.07 2.63 17.14
CA LEU A 304 14.86 2.10 16.03
C LEU A 304 16.33 2.02 16.42
N GLY A 305 16.83 0.88 16.88
CA GLY A 305 18.22 0.78 17.37
C GLY A 305 18.46 1.74 18.54
N SER A 306 19.30 2.75 18.33
CA SER A 306 19.55 3.81 19.33
C SER A 306 18.69 5.07 19.12
N ALA A 307 17.87 5.12 18.07
CA ALA A 307 17.05 6.29 17.74
C ALA A 307 15.62 6.15 18.27
N GLU A 308 15.09 7.25 18.78
CA GLU A 308 13.68 7.42 19.13
C GLU A 308 13.07 8.45 18.18
N VAL A 309 11.96 8.07 17.55
CA VAL A 309 11.18 8.93 16.63
C VAL A 309 9.88 9.29 17.32
N ASP A 310 9.70 10.57 17.64
CA ASP A 310 8.43 11.10 18.14
C ASP A 310 7.34 10.94 17.06
N ALA A 311 6.23 10.33 17.44
CA ALA A 311 5.11 10.05 16.52
C ALA A 311 3.78 10.70 16.99
N ARG A 312 3.89 11.74 17.87
CA ARG A 312 2.74 12.54 18.33
C ARG A 312 2.09 13.39 17.25
#